data_4338b080cded9af100c4e6220492e753
#
_entry.id   4338b080cded9af100c4e6220492e753
#
_cell.length_a   1.000
_cell.length_b   1.000
_cell.length_c   1.000
_cell.angle_alpha   90.00
_cell.angle_beta   90.00
_cell.angle_gamma   90.00
#
_symmetry.space_group_name_H-M   'P 1'
#
loop_
_entity.id
_entity.type
_entity.pdbx_description
1 polymer ?
#
loop_
_entity_poly.entity_id
_entity_poly.type
_entity_poly.pdbx_seq_one_letter_code
_entity_poly.pdbx_strand_id
1 'polypeptide(L)' 'FRDIYTGDLHLTNKFKEKGNMVDGTKGNWTLQEGENDIFMINNISGDKFKIKLDKVKGDL' A
#
# COMPACT_ATOMS: atom_id res chain seq x y z
N PHE A 1 2.15 13.39 -14.51
CA PHE A 1 2.23 14.00 -13.20
C PHE A 1 3.53 13.68 -12.54
N ARG A 2 4.11 14.65 -11.88
CA ARG A 2 5.37 14.42 -11.18
C ARG A 2 5.14 13.99 -9.74
N ASP A 3 4.07 14.45 -9.14
CA ASP A 3 3.81 14.19 -7.72
C ASP A 3 2.34 13.88 -7.49
N ILE A 4 2.08 13.05 -6.51
CA ILE A 4 0.72 12.75 -6.10
C ILE A 4 0.61 13.02 -4.62
N TYR A 5 -0.35 13.85 -4.24
CA TYR A 5 -0.59 14.17 -2.83
C TYR A 5 -1.96 13.58 -2.46
N THR A 6 -1.96 12.54 -1.66
CA THR A 6 -3.19 11.90 -1.25
C THR A 6 -3.04 11.37 0.17
N GLY A 7 -4.12 11.37 0.92
CA GLY A 7 -4.09 10.83 2.26
C GLY A 7 -4.12 9.32 2.27
N ASP A 8 -4.96 8.74 1.41
CA ASP A 8 -5.07 7.30 1.31
C ASP A 8 -4.91 6.88 -0.12
N LEU A 9 -4.20 5.79 -0.34
CA LEU A 9 -4.11 5.22 -1.68
C LEU A 9 -4.72 3.82 -1.62
N HIS A 10 -5.78 3.61 -2.37
CA HIS A 10 -6.50 2.34 -2.35
C HIS A 10 -6.11 1.50 -3.55
N LEU A 11 -5.71 0.27 -3.29
CA LEU A 11 -5.29 -0.67 -4.31
C LEU A 11 -6.26 -1.84 -4.31
N THR A 12 -7.03 -1.97 -5.36
CA THR A 12 -7.98 -3.08 -5.44
C THR A 12 -8.13 -3.52 -6.89
N ASN A 13 -8.25 -4.81 -7.08
CA ASN A 13 -8.49 -5.38 -8.40
C ASN A 13 -9.75 -6.24 -8.40
N LYS A 14 -10.66 -6.00 -7.46
CA LYS A 14 -11.84 -6.85 -7.35
C LYS A 14 -12.77 -6.72 -8.55
N PHE A 15 -12.63 -5.64 -9.31
CA PHE A 15 -13.47 -5.46 -10.50
C PHE A 15 -12.85 -6.04 -11.76
N LYS A 16 -11.64 -6.55 -11.70
CA LYS A 16 -11.00 -7.17 -12.85
C LYS A 16 -11.43 -8.62 -12.94
N GLU A 17 -11.60 -9.12 -14.15
CA GLU A 17 -11.96 -10.52 -14.32
C GLU A 17 -10.88 -11.42 -13.78
N LYS A 18 -9.61 -11.07 -14.03
CA LYS A 18 -8.49 -11.85 -13.55
C LYS A 18 -7.88 -11.14 -12.37
N GLY A 19 -7.34 -11.89 -11.44
CA GLY A 19 -6.64 -11.32 -10.31
C GLY A 19 -5.29 -10.74 -10.71
N ASN A 20 -4.39 -10.61 -9.76
CA ASN A 20 -3.07 -10.07 -10.03
C ASN A 20 -2.23 -11.06 -10.82
N MET A 21 -1.11 -10.61 -11.34
CA MET A 21 -0.28 -11.42 -12.21
C MET A 21 0.63 -12.39 -11.47
N VAL A 22 0.71 -12.29 -10.17
CA VAL A 22 1.63 -13.12 -9.40
C VAL A 22 0.96 -14.42 -8.95
N ASP A 23 -0.18 -14.31 -8.30
CA ASP A 23 -0.85 -15.48 -7.79
C ASP A 23 -2.33 -15.57 -8.20
N GLY A 24 -2.77 -14.64 -9.00
CA GLY A 24 -4.13 -14.69 -9.54
C GLY A 24 -5.23 -14.32 -8.56
N THR A 25 -4.88 -13.83 -7.38
CA THR A 25 -5.90 -13.50 -6.40
C THR A 25 -6.34 -12.04 -6.52
N LYS A 26 -7.44 -11.74 -5.90
CA LYS A 26 -7.97 -10.38 -5.85
C LYS A 26 -7.83 -9.86 -4.44
N GLY A 27 -7.48 -8.60 -4.33
CA GLY A 27 -7.25 -7.99 -3.03
C GLY A 27 -7.85 -6.62 -2.91
N ASN A 28 -7.76 -6.08 -1.71
CA ASN A 28 -8.22 -4.73 -1.42
C ASN A 28 -7.35 -4.20 -0.29
N TRP A 29 -6.47 -3.29 -0.65
CA TRP A 29 -5.51 -2.74 0.30
C TRP A 29 -5.53 -1.22 0.31
N THR A 30 -5.15 -0.64 1.43
CA THR A 30 -5.01 0.81 1.55
C THR A 30 -3.62 1.12 2.07
N LEU A 31 -2.96 2.06 1.41
CA LEU A 31 -1.67 2.55 1.83
C LEU A 31 -1.88 3.89 2.51
N GLN A 32 -1.38 4.03 3.73
CA GLN A 32 -1.54 5.26 4.51
C GLN A 32 -0.22 5.70 5.11
N GLU A 33 -0.08 6.99 5.30
CA GLU A 33 1.10 7.54 5.94
C GLU A 33 0.80 7.86 7.38
N GLY A 34 1.74 7.59 8.26
CA GLY A 34 1.71 8.06 9.63
C GLY A 34 2.74 9.15 9.80
N GLU A 35 2.92 9.58 11.02
CA GLU A 35 3.91 10.62 11.29
C GLU A 35 5.33 10.12 11.03
N ASN A 36 5.60 8.90 11.38
CA ASN A 36 6.95 8.35 11.24
C ASN A 36 7.02 7.09 10.41
N ASP A 37 5.92 6.54 10.02
CA ASP A 37 5.87 5.24 9.33
C ASP A 37 4.86 5.23 8.21
N ILE A 38 4.98 4.25 7.35
CA ILE A 38 4.00 4.03 6.29
C ILE A 38 3.33 2.68 6.54
N PHE A 39 2.03 2.64 6.41
CA PHE A 39 1.24 1.47 6.75
C PHE A 39 0.47 0.92 5.58
N MET A 40 0.27 -0.40 5.59
CA MET A 40 -0.61 -1.07 4.64
C MET A 40 -1.73 -1.73 5.42
N ILE A 41 -2.94 -1.58 4.95
CA ILE A 41 -4.11 -2.17 5.57
C ILE A 41 -4.74 -3.14 4.61
N ASN A 42 -4.93 -4.38 5.04
CA ASN A 42 -5.66 -5.37 4.26
C ASN A 42 -7.13 -5.16 4.56
N ASN A 43 -7.86 -4.58 3.62
CA ASN A 43 -9.25 -4.24 3.87
C ASN A 43 -10.19 -5.45 3.90
N ILE A 44 -9.72 -6.59 3.44
CA ILE A 44 -10.52 -7.81 3.49
C ILE A 44 -10.43 -8.45 4.85
N SER A 45 -9.22 -8.59 5.38
CA SER A 45 -9.03 -9.21 6.68
C SER A 45 -9.06 -8.24 7.84
N GLY A 46 -8.82 -6.98 7.56
CA GLY A 46 -8.75 -5.97 8.61
C GLY A 46 -7.38 -5.85 9.25
N ASP A 47 -6.42 -6.66 8.81
CA ASP A 47 -5.09 -6.61 9.39
C ASP A 47 -4.34 -5.36 8.93
N LYS A 48 -3.53 -4.83 9.83
CA LYS A 48 -2.74 -3.64 9.56
C LYS A 48 -1.26 -3.98 9.68
N PHE A 49 -0.49 -3.51 8.72
CA PHE A 49 0.95 -3.82 8.66
C PHE A 49 1.75 -2.54 8.57
N LYS A 50 2.93 -2.56 9.15
CA LYS A 50 3.86 -1.44 9.03
C LYS A 50 4.93 -1.83 8.02
N ILE A 51 5.22 -0.95 7.08
CA ILE A 51 6.24 -1.22 6.08
C ILE A 51 7.59 -0.96 6.70
N LYS A 52 8.48 -1.93 6.58
CA LYS A 52 9.83 -1.77 7.07
C LYS A 52 10.62 -0.93 6.08
N LEU A 53 11.26 0.10 6.57
CA LEU A 53 12.03 1.02 5.73
C LEU A 53 13.42 1.17 6.30
N ASP A 54 14.40 1.25 5.42
CA ASP A 54 15.78 1.46 5.84
C ASP A 54 16.09 2.94 5.71
N LYS A 55 16.66 3.48 6.76
CA LYS A 55 17.05 4.89 6.77
C LYS A 55 18.27 5.09 5.90
N VAL A 56 18.19 6.07 5.03
CA VAL A 56 19.32 6.40 4.19
C VAL A 56 20.32 7.16 5.03
N LYS A 57 21.55 6.76 4.98
CA LYS A 57 22.56 7.46 5.71
C LYS A 57 22.87 8.75 5.05
N GLY A 58 23.01 9.68 5.76
CA GLY A 58 23.43 10.58 5.23
C GLY A 58 23.43 11.93 5.21
N ASP A 59 24.04 12.20 4.63
CA ASP A 59 24.42 13.40 4.29
C ASP A 59 23.69 13.99 3.20
N LEU A 60 22.56 13.93 3.18
CA LEU A 60 21.86 14.52 2.09
C LEU A 60 21.78 15.99 2.17
#